data_80903c006b050dc3f43214b27e5cfe3e
#
_entry.id   80903c006b050dc3f43214b27e5cfe3e
#
_cell.length_a   1.000
_cell.length_b   1.000
_cell.length_c   1.000
_cell.angle_alpha   90.00
_cell.angle_beta   90.00
_cell.angle_gamma   90.00
#
_symmetry.space_group_name_H-M   'P 1'
#
loop_
_entity.id
_entity.type
_entity.pdbx_description
1 polymer ?
#
loop_
_entity_poly.entity_id
_entity_poly.type
_entity_poly.pdbx_seq_one_letter_code
_entity_poly.pdbx_strand_id
1 'polypeptide(L)'
;MKPEAPLLEALHLLLETNQRGLPVLDNEGALVGIIAEGDFLHRHELGVTYPEGCWLEWLLGKQEGELARERTRGLRVEAVMSRHPVCVDENATIDAVVKEMDVYQISQVPVLRKRKVVGIVGRMQMLTALESCLREPGRALRE
;
A
#
# COMPACT_ATOMS: atom_id res chain seq x y z
N MET A 1 -6.78 -8.34 -1.64
CA MET A 1 -7.86 -7.43 -2.11
C MET A 1 -7.99 -7.55 -3.62
N LYS A 2 -9.18 -7.45 -4.15
CA LYS A 2 -9.44 -7.54 -5.59
C LYS A 2 -9.45 -6.16 -6.25
N PRO A 3 -9.05 -6.05 -7.52
CA PRO A 3 -9.09 -4.78 -8.24
C PRO A 3 -10.50 -4.17 -8.34
N GLU A 4 -11.51 -5.01 -8.44
CA GLU A 4 -12.91 -4.59 -8.57
C GLU A 4 -13.55 -4.18 -7.25
N ALA A 5 -12.85 -4.37 -6.13
CA ALA A 5 -13.37 -4.03 -4.82
C ALA A 5 -13.66 -2.52 -4.71
N PRO A 6 -14.71 -2.15 -3.96
CA PRO A 6 -14.97 -0.75 -3.69
C PRO A 6 -13.81 -0.09 -2.94
N LEU A 7 -13.53 1.16 -3.28
CA LEU A 7 -12.46 1.92 -2.63
C LEU A 7 -12.70 2.06 -1.11
N LEU A 8 -13.94 2.17 -0.71
CA LEU A 8 -14.31 2.25 0.71
C LEU A 8 -13.92 0.99 1.49
N GLU A 9 -14.02 -0.18 0.85
CA GLU A 9 -13.57 -1.44 1.44
C GLU A 9 -12.07 -1.44 1.69
N ALA A 10 -11.29 -0.91 0.75
CA ALA A 10 -9.85 -0.76 0.92
C ALA A 10 -9.51 0.14 2.09
N LEU A 11 -10.18 1.28 2.20
CA LEU A 11 -9.99 2.21 3.30
C LEU A 11 -10.32 1.55 4.65
N HIS A 12 -11.43 0.83 4.70
CA HIS A 12 -11.84 0.10 5.90
C HIS A 12 -10.80 -0.94 6.33
N LEU A 13 -10.29 -1.72 5.37
CA LEU A 13 -9.27 -2.74 5.65
C LEU A 13 -7.95 -2.11 6.11
N LEU A 14 -7.53 -0.99 5.54
CA LEU A 14 -6.33 -0.29 5.99
C LEU A 14 -6.46 0.12 7.46
N LEU A 15 -7.61 0.66 7.83
CA LEU A 15 -7.87 1.08 9.20
C LEU A 15 -8.00 -0.10 10.16
N GLU A 16 -8.76 -1.12 9.77
CA GLU A 16 -8.99 -2.31 10.61
C GLU A 16 -7.71 -3.09 10.87
N THR A 17 -6.88 -3.25 9.85
CA THR A 17 -5.63 -4.01 9.96
C THR A 17 -4.45 -3.16 10.42
N ASN A 18 -4.63 -1.86 10.54
CA ASN A 18 -3.57 -0.91 10.85
C ASN A 18 -2.37 -1.03 9.89
N GLN A 19 -2.67 -1.29 8.63
CA GLN A 19 -1.67 -1.39 7.57
C GLN A 19 -1.61 -0.09 6.77
N ARG A 20 -0.46 0.22 6.22
CA ARG A 20 -0.27 1.40 5.36
C ARG A 20 -0.50 1.11 3.89
N GLY A 21 -0.55 -0.14 3.52
CA GLY A 21 -0.80 -0.56 2.15
C GLY A 21 -1.33 -1.98 2.10
N LEU A 22 -2.08 -2.26 1.06
CA LEU A 22 -2.68 -3.57 0.80
C LEU A 22 -2.31 -4.02 -0.60
N PRO A 23 -1.88 -5.28 -0.77
CA PRO A 23 -1.65 -5.82 -2.10
C PRO A 23 -2.98 -6.04 -2.81
N VAL A 24 -3.00 -5.74 -4.09
CA VAL A 24 -4.14 -5.98 -4.96
C VAL A 24 -3.82 -7.17 -5.85
N LEU A 25 -4.64 -8.19 -5.77
CA LEU A 25 -4.43 -9.47 -6.46
C LEU A 25 -5.55 -9.72 -7.45
N ASP A 26 -5.20 -10.29 -8.60
CA ASP A 26 -6.18 -10.73 -9.57
C ASP A 26 -6.87 -12.04 -9.12
N ASN A 27 -7.73 -12.59 -9.98
CA ASN A 27 -8.45 -13.82 -9.68
C ASN A 27 -7.56 -15.06 -9.59
N GLU A 28 -6.36 -14.98 -10.12
CA GLU A 28 -5.35 -16.05 -10.07
C GLU A 28 -4.38 -15.90 -8.90
N GLY A 29 -4.54 -14.84 -8.13
CA GLY A 29 -3.68 -14.54 -6.99
C GLY A 29 -2.39 -13.80 -7.34
N ALA A 30 -2.25 -13.34 -8.58
CA ALA A 30 -1.09 -12.57 -9.00
C ALA A 30 -1.19 -11.11 -8.53
N LEU A 31 -0.07 -10.54 -8.14
CA LEU A 31 0.02 -9.15 -7.71
C LEU A 31 -0.14 -8.21 -8.92
N VAL A 32 -1.19 -7.41 -8.93
CA VAL A 32 -1.48 -6.46 -10.00
C VAL A 32 -1.31 -5.00 -9.58
N GLY A 33 -1.25 -4.74 -8.29
CA GLY A 33 -1.09 -3.40 -7.77
C GLY A 33 -0.97 -3.37 -6.27
N ILE A 34 -0.81 -2.18 -5.74
CA ILE A 34 -0.86 -1.92 -4.31
C ILE A 34 -1.69 -0.67 -4.09
N ILE A 35 -2.53 -0.68 -3.07
CA ILE A 35 -3.25 0.49 -2.61
C ILE A 35 -2.75 0.87 -1.22
N ALA A 36 -2.33 2.11 -1.06
CA ALA A 36 -1.70 2.60 0.16
C ALA A 36 -2.37 3.86 0.68
N GLU A 37 -2.04 4.22 1.90
CA GLU A 37 -2.54 5.45 2.53
C GLU A 37 -2.29 6.69 1.66
N GLY A 38 -1.14 6.75 0.99
CA GLY A 38 -0.81 7.85 0.08
C GLY A 38 -1.77 7.98 -1.11
N ASP A 39 -2.34 6.89 -1.55
CA ASP A 39 -3.34 6.91 -2.62
C ASP A 39 -4.63 7.62 -2.21
N PHE A 40 -4.90 7.66 -0.92
CA PHE A 40 -6.04 8.37 -0.35
C PHE A 40 -5.71 9.81 0.02
N LEU A 41 -4.47 10.08 0.45
CA LEU A 41 -4.09 11.37 1.05
C LEU A 41 -3.39 12.31 0.07
N HIS A 42 -2.76 11.81 -0.99
CA HIS A 42 -1.92 12.58 -1.90
C HIS A 42 -2.37 12.48 -3.36
N ARG A 43 -3.65 12.75 -3.60
CA ARG A 43 -4.25 12.48 -4.90
C ARG A 43 -4.28 13.65 -5.88
N HIS A 44 -3.28 14.48 -5.85
CA HIS A 44 -3.13 15.56 -6.84
C HIS A 44 -2.95 15.03 -8.27
N GLU A 45 -2.44 13.82 -8.40
CA GLU A 45 -2.06 13.22 -9.68
C GLU A 45 -3.24 12.69 -10.50
N LEU A 46 -4.42 12.54 -9.91
CA LEU A 46 -5.58 12.02 -10.62
C LEU A 46 -6.49 13.11 -11.19
N GLY A 47 -6.02 14.33 -11.29
CA GLY A 47 -6.77 15.44 -11.87
C GLY A 47 -7.98 15.86 -11.06
N VAL A 48 -8.10 15.41 -9.82
CA VAL A 48 -9.11 15.88 -8.90
C VAL A 48 -8.51 17.03 -8.11
N THR A 49 -8.83 18.24 -8.53
CA THR A 49 -8.43 19.47 -7.85
C THR A 49 -9.26 19.64 -6.60
N TYR A 50 -8.61 19.57 -5.46
CA TYR A 50 -9.20 19.92 -4.19
C TYR A 50 -8.88 21.36 -3.88
N PRO A 51 -9.87 22.19 -3.60
CA PRO A 51 -9.62 23.60 -3.33
C PRO A 51 -8.78 23.83 -2.08
N GLU A 52 -8.84 22.96 -1.10
CA GLU A 52 -8.09 23.09 0.14
C GLU A 52 -7.88 21.75 0.84
N GLY A 53 -6.70 21.16 0.70
CA GLY A 53 -6.26 20.07 1.55
C GLY A 53 -6.72 18.69 1.16
N CYS A 54 -7.36 17.99 2.03
CA CYS A 54 -7.58 16.57 1.97
C CYS A 54 -8.76 16.19 1.07
N TRP A 55 -8.57 15.23 0.14
CA TRP A 55 -9.69 14.70 -0.65
C TRP A 55 -10.76 14.05 0.24
N LEU A 56 -10.39 13.70 1.48
CA LEU A 56 -11.32 13.23 2.49
C LEU A 56 -12.37 14.31 2.80
N GLU A 57 -11.98 15.59 2.84
CA GLU A 57 -12.91 16.70 2.98
C GLU A 57 -13.83 16.82 1.76
N TRP A 58 -13.32 16.50 0.58
CA TRP A 58 -14.11 16.45 -0.64
C TRP A 58 -15.10 15.27 -0.61
N LEU A 59 -14.68 14.10 -0.13
CA LEU A 59 -15.56 12.95 0.07
C LEU A 59 -16.63 13.21 1.13
N LEU A 60 -16.25 13.88 2.19
CA LEU A 60 -17.13 14.28 3.28
C LEU A 60 -17.83 15.62 2.96
N GLY A 61 -17.57 16.16 1.78
CA GLY A 61 -17.91 17.50 1.34
C GLY A 61 -19.28 17.98 1.79
N LYS A 62 -19.24 19.06 2.52
CA LYS A 62 -20.41 19.68 3.14
C LYS A 62 -21.43 20.24 2.14
N GLN A 63 -21.10 20.28 0.85
CA GLN A 63 -21.96 20.90 -0.16
C GLN A 63 -22.42 19.96 -1.28
N GLU A 64 -21.82 18.78 -1.41
CA GLU A 64 -22.15 17.82 -2.47
C GLU A 64 -22.22 16.38 -1.95
N GLY A 65 -22.73 16.20 -0.73
CA GLY A 65 -22.67 14.94 -0.01
C GLY A 65 -23.23 13.72 -0.75
N GLU A 66 -24.28 13.88 -1.57
CA GLU A 66 -24.84 12.77 -2.33
C GLU A 66 -24.00 12.44 -3.58
N LEU A 67 -23.56 13.45 -4.33
CA LEU A 67 -22.72 13.27 -5.50
C LEU A 67 -21.34 12.69 -5.12
N ALA A 68 -20.77 13.17 -4.02
CA ALA A 68 -19.53 12.65 -3.50
C ALA A 68 -19.66 11.20 -3.05
N ARG A 69 -20.77 10.85 -2.40
CA ARG A 69 -21.07 9.48 -2.00
C ARG A 69 -21.28 8.56 -3.19
N GLU A 70 -21.97 9.00 -4.22
CA GLU A 70 -22.17 8.23 -5.44
C GLU A 70 -20.86 8.03 -6.19
N ARG A 71 -20.03 9.06 -6.30
CA ARG A 71 -18.70 8.95 -6.90
C ARG A 71 -17.80 8.00 -6.12
N THR A 72 -17.83 8.06 -4.80
CA THR A 72 -17.06 7.16 -3.94
C THR A 72 -17.54 5.72 -4.07
N ARG A 73 -18.84 5.51 -4.16
CA ARG A 73 -19.42 4.18 -4.36
C ARG A 73 -19.06 3.60 -5.72
N GLY A 74 -18.88 4.46 -6.73
CA GLY A 74 -18.48 4.07 -8.08
C GLY A 74 -16.96 3.82 -8.24
N LEU A 75 -16.14 4.31 -7.31
CA LEU A 75 -14.71 4.13 -7.40
C LEU A 75 -14.28 2.73 -6.97
N ARG A 76 -13.49 2.10 -7.81
CA ARG A 76 -12.88 0.79 -7.58
C ARG A 76 -11.42 0.94 -7.23
N VAL A 77 -10.89 -0.04 -6.53
CA VAL A 77 -9.47 -0.09 -6.15
C VAL A 77 -8.57 0.04 -7.38
N GLU A 78 -8.92 -0.61 -8.48
CA GLU A 78 -8.13 -0.55 -9.73
C GLU A 78 -7.97 0.84 -10.32
N ALA A 79 -8.93 1.73 -10.07
CA ALA A 79 -8.85 3.12 -10.55
C ALA A 79 -7.83 3.96 -9.79
N VAL A 80 -7.40 3.48 -8.64
CA VAL A 80 -6.69 4.24 -7.62
C VAL A 80 -5.33 3.63 -7.30
N MET A 81 -5.22 2.31 -7.35
CA MET A 81 -4.01 1.58 -7.00
C MET A 81 -2.80 1.98 -7.85
N SER A 82 -1.63 1.89 -7.26
CA SER A 82 -0.40 1.96 -8.01
C SER A 82 -0.20 0.66 -8.78
N ARG A 83 -0.04 0.77 -10.10
CA ARG A 83 0.28 -0.36 -10.97
C ARG A 83 1.77 -0.59 -10.96
N HIS A 84 2.21 -1.81 -11.26
CA HIS A 84 3.61 -2.20 -11.21
C HIS A 84 4.25 -1.96 -9.85
N PRO A 85 3.68 -2.55 -8.78
CA PRO A 85 4.18 -2.33 -7.44
C PRO A 85 5.60 -2.88 -7.30
N VAL A 86 6.41 -2.17 -6.53
CA VAL A 86 7.72 -2.67 -6.13
C VAL A 86 7.50 -3.84 -5.18
N CYS A 87 8.08 -4.98 -5.50
CA CYS A 87 8.00 -6.19 -4.69
C CYS A 87 9.37 -6.85 -4.59
N VAL A 88 9.52 -7.73 -3.62
CA VAL A 88 10.75 -8.49 -3.41
C VAL A 88 10.44 -9.97 -3.30
N ASP A 89 11.43 -10.79 -3.62
CA ASP A 89 11.35 -12.23 -3.41
C ASP A 89 11.52 -12.55 -1.91
N GLU A 90 10.94 -13.67 -1.46
CA GLU A 90 11.05 -14.09 -0.06
C GLU A 90 12.50 -14.32 0.40
N ASN A 91 13.42 -14.56 -0.53
CA ASN A 91 14.85 -14.75 -0.26
C ASN A 91 15.64 -13.46 -0.34
N ALA A 92 15.00 -12.32 -0.58
CA ALA A 92 15.67 -11.02 -0.63
C ALA A 92 16.33 -10.70 0.73
N THR A 93 17.48 -10.05 0.68
CA THR A 93 18.17 -9.61 1.89
C THR A 93 17.48 -8.39 2.47
N ILE A 94 17.64 -8.16 3.76
CA ILE A 94 17.15 -6.95 4.44
C ILE A 94 17.70 -5.70 3.76
N ASP A 95 18.97 -5.71 3.41
CA ASP A 95 19.62 -4.60 2.71
C ASP A 95 18.95 -4.30 1.37
N ALA A 96 18.61 -5.32 0.59
CA ALA A 96 17.90 -5.16 -0.67
C ALA A 96 16.52 -4.56 -0.46
N VAL A 97 15.79 -4.98 0.55
CA VAL A 97 14.44 -4.44 0.87
C VAL A 97 14.52 -2.98 1.29
N VAL A 98 15.46 -2.63 2.17
CA VAL A 98 15.68 -1.25 2.62
C VAL A 98 16.02 -0.35 1.45
N LYS A 99 16.87 -0.83 0.53
CA LYS A 99 17.25 -0.10 -0.67
C LYS A 99 16.04 0.19 -1.57
N GLU A 100 15.17 -0.80 -1.78
CA GLU A 100 13.94 -0.61 -2.55
C GLU A 100 13.01 0.41 -1.89
N MET A 101 12.84 0.34 -0.59
CA MET A 101 12.06 1.32 0.16
C MET A 101 12.59 2.74 0.01
N ASP A 102 13.91 2.89 0.04
CA ASP A 102 14.56 4.19 -0.06
C ASP A 102 14.51 4.76 -1.48
N VAL A 103 14.86 3.96 -2.47
CA VAL A 103 14.87 4.36 -3.89
C VAL A 103 13.47 4.80 -4.35
N TYR A 104 12.45 4.04 -4.00
CA TYR A 104 11.07 4.30 -4.45
C TYR A 104 10.24 5.10 -3.45
N GLN A 105 10.82 5.50 -2.32
CA GLN A 105 10.15 6.27 -1.27
C GLN A 105 8.85 5.59 -0.81
N ILE A 106 8.91 4.29 -0.59
CA ILE A 106 7.79 3.46 -0.14
C ILE A 106 8.01 2.95 1.28
N SER A 107 6.93 2.75 2.00
CA SER A 107 6.96 2.30 3.39
C SER A 107 6.60 0.83 3.57
N GLN A 108 6.13 0.19 2.52
CA GLN A 108 5.77 -1.22 2.53
C GLN A 108 6.09 -1.87 1.18
N VAL A 109 6.53 -3.13 1.24
CA VAL A 109 6.90 -3.90 0.05
C VAL A 109 6.26 -5.28 0.15
N PRO A 110 5.45 -5.69 -0.85
CA PRO A 110 4.98 -7.07 -0.93
C PRO A 110 6.12 -8.05 -1.13
N VAL A 111 6.01 -9.17 -0.45
CA VAL A 111 6.97 -10.27 -0.55
C VAL A 111 6.34 -11.41 -1.36
N LEU A 112 7.06 -11.88 -2.37
CA LEU A 112 6.58 -12.90 -3.28
C LEU A 112 7.31 -14.21 -3.10
N ARG A 113 6.57 -15.30 -3.21
CA ARG A 113 7.08 -16.65 -3.39
C ARG A 113 6.45 -17.21 -4.66
N LYS A 114 7.25 -17.52 -5.67
CA LYS A 114 6.75 -18.04 -6.96
C LYS A 114 5.60 -17.20 -7.54
N ARG A 115 5.79 -15.87 -7.56
CA ARG A 115 4.84 -14.87 -8.06
C ARG A 115 3.57 -14.70 -7.22
N LYS A 116 3.48 -15.36 -6.07
CA LYS A 116 2.34 -15.19 -5.15
C LYS A 116 2.77 -14.39 -3.94
N VAL A 117 1.91 -13.48 -3.50
CA VAL A 117 2.15 -12.69 -2.30
C VAL A 117 2.05 -13.59 -1.08
N VAL A 118 3.14 -13.64 -0.30
CA VAL A 118 3.19 -14.39 0.96
C VAL A 118 3.18 -13.47 2.18
N GLY A 119 3.39 -12.17 1.96
CA GLY A 119 3.35 -11.20 3.05
C GLY A 119 3.68 -9.80 2.58
N ILE A 120 3.65 -8.88 3.51
CA ILE A 120 4.07 -7.49 3.31
C ILE A 120 5.08 -7.15 4.38
N VAL A 121 6.15 -6.49 3.97
CA VAL A 121 7.19 -6.01 4.87
C VAL A 121 7.13 -4.49 4.94
N GLY A 122 7.04 -3.95 6.14
CA GLY A 122 7.04 -2.52 6.40
C GLY A 122 8.31 -2.06 7.10
N ARG A 123 8.42 -0.76 7.29
CA ARG A 123 9.58 -0.16 7.98
C ARG A 123 9.75 -0.66 9.41
N MET A 124 8.65 -0.91 10.11
CA MET A 124 8.72 -1.42 11.49
C MET A 124 9.31 -2.82 11.54
N GLN A 125 8.98 -3.69 10.58
CA GLN A 125 9.58 -5.01 10.48
C GLN A 125 11.07 -4.91 10.19
N MET A 126 11.49 -3.95 9.38
CA MET A 126 12.92 -3.71 9.11
C MET A 126 13.65 -3.24 10.36
N LEU A 127 13.05 -2.37 11.16
CA LEU A 127 13.62 -1.94 12.43
C LEU A 127 13.78 -3.09 13.43
N THR A 128 12.77 -3.97 13.49
CA THR A 128 12.79 -5.16 14.33
C THR A 128 13.94 -6.09 13.91
N ALA A 129 14.10 -6.31 12.62
CA ALA A 129 15.19 -7.12 12.08
C ALA A 129 16.56 -6.51 12.40
N LEU A 130 16.70 -5.19 12.26
CA LEU A 130 17.92 -4.47 12.58
C LEU A 130 18.26 -4.59 14.08
N GLU A 131 17.29 -4.45 14.94
CA GLU A 131 17.46 -4.62 16.40
C GLU A 131 17.99 -6.02 16.71
N SER A 132 17.42 -7.06 16.10
CA SER A 132 17.87 -8.43 16.27
C SER A 132 19.34 -8.63 15.83
N CYS A 133 19.70 -8.01 14.70
CA CYS A 133 21.07 -8.07 14.19
C CYS A 133 22.08 -7.37 15.12
N LEU A 134 21.69 -6.27 15.73
CA LEU A 134 22.54 -5.51 16.65
C LEU A 134 22.71 -6.21 18.00
N ARG A 135 21.71 -6.97 18.44
CA ARG A 135 21.78 -7.77 19.67
C ARG A 135 22.63 -9.01 19.54
N GLU A 136 22.72 -9.57 18.34
CA GLU A 136 23.52 -10.77 18.04
C GLU A 136 24.59 -10.43 16.99
N PRO A 137 25.68 -9.74 17.38
CA PRO A 137 26.76 -9.43 16.45
C PRO A 137 27.39 -10.73 15.93
N GLY A 138 27.30 -10.94 14.63
CA GLY A 138 27.80 -12.14 13.97
C GLY A 138 26.73 -12.94 13.22
N ARG A 139 25.46 -12.64 13.41
CA ARG A 139 24.40 -13.15 12.56
C ARG A 139 24.34 -12.30 11.30
N ALA A 140 24.60 -12.89 10.16
CA ALA A 140 24.49 -12.19 8.89
C ALA A 140 23.11 -11.54 8.77
N LEU A 141 23.07 -10.33 8.23
CA LEU A 141 21.85 -9.59 7.87
C LEU A 141 21.08 -10.35 6.76
N ARG A 142 20.59 -11.53 7.08
CA ARG A 142 19.74 -12.34 6.21
C ARG A 142 18.35 -12.37 6.83
N GLU A 143 17.39 -11.88 6.06
CA GLU A 143 15.96 -11.75 6.40
C GLU A 143 15.65 -10.65 7.41
#